data_4670189365d8a9dd746cc8f355c8adb8
#
_entry.id   4670189365d8a9dd746cc8f355c8adb8
#
_cell.length_a   1.000
_cell.length_b   1.000
_cell.length_c   1.000
_cell.angle_alpha   90.00
_cell.angle_beta   90.00
_cell.angle_gamma   90.00
#
_symmetry.space_group_name_H-M   'P 1'
#
loop_
_entity.id
_entity.type
_entity.pdbx_description
1 polymer ?
#
loop_
_entity_poly.entity_id
_entity_poly.type
_entity_poly.pdbx_seq_one_letter_code
_entity_poly.pdbx_strand_id
1 'polypeptide(L)'
;MRRWRWKMPATSTLAADVTQTVTAHVAGRVAQAFPRCRALILTGSAARQEATIARRPECVYWLSDLEFLVVVSDSENVGLTGEVLDELAATIGKDLRSQGLHIKLELTPAPERYFARIRPHLFGYELKRCGRQVFGDVNYLDRIPSFDWRSIPLDEAFRLVSNRLIELLELRLEQDRRSLAEQFYAVTKTYLDLLTALSLPAGSYAPGYQARFGARRAVLQWAVEQGCSLPASFLGNLEIAFQFKLDPDSRFHFLWVNGQQDLPAALEREGLRCFWDELPEAALAVWRWFASRLAGRSESCQEDPPHVYPVWARLRGWSRLLLHADPIPRLPLAARAVRLFPHGSPRSLVYSCGARLADPHAGAKEDSLAWVSRFLPLPTPNRHADWRELAEACVSIWRRHLRHSHA
;
A
#
# COMPACT_ATOMS: atom_id res chain seq x y z
N MET A 1 16.16 -6.83 33.89
CA MET A 1 15.64 -7.09 32.52
C MET A 1 16.13 -8.46 32.05
N ARG A 2 15.24 -9.46 31.96
CA ARG A 2 15.61 -10.78 31.44
C ARG A 2 15.72 -10.63 29.91
N ARG A 3 16.92 -10.89 29.36
CA ARG A 3 17.11 -10.98 27.90
C ARG A 3 16.26 -12.16 27.40
N TRP A 4 15.18 -11.87 26.67
CA TRP A 4 14.43 -12.85 25.92
C TRP A 4 15.33 -13.36 24.79
N ARG A 5 15.72 -14.63 24.83
CA ARG A 5 16.33 -15.31 23.67
C ARG A 5 15.22 -16.07 22.97
N TRP A 6 14.99 -15.74 21.74
CA TRP A 6 14.10 -16.49 20.85
C TRP A 6 14.56 -17.92 20.78
N LYS A 7 13.86 -18.87 21.41
CA LYS A 7 13.98 -20.28 21.12
C LYS A 7 13.13 -20.56 19.89
N MET A 8 13.77 -20.80 18.76
CA MET A 8 13.11 -21.06 17.48
C MET A 8 12.37 -22.41 17.51
N PRO A 9 11.04 -22.46 17.25
CA PRO A 9 10.33 -23.71 17.04
C PRO A 9 10.69 -24.36 15.70
N ALA A 10 10.60 -25.66 15.60
CA ALA A 10 11.26 -26.45 14.54
C ALA A 10 10.44 -26.73 13.26
N THR A 11 9.19 -26.28 13.09
CA THR A 11 8.36 -26.64 11.90
C THR A 11 7.21 -25.69 11.58
N SER A 12 6.40 -25.99 10.57
CA SER A 12 5.38 -25.21 9.85
C SER A 12 4.27 -24.47 10.63
N THR A 13 4.17 -24.63 11.93
CA THR A 13 3.32 -23.83 12.84
C THR A 13 3.88 -22.43 13.12
N LEU A 14 5.05 -22.13 12.61
CA LEU A 14 5.94 -21.05 13.05
C LEU A 14 5.46 -19.65 12.72
N ALA A 15 4.88 -19.40 11.54
CA ALA A 15 4.41 -18.06 11.20
C ALA A 15 3.31 -17.61 12.16
N ALA A 16 2.45 -18.55 12.58
CA ALA A 16 1.41 -18.30 13.57
C ALA A 16 2.01 -18.02 14.95
N ASP A 17 2.98 -18.83 15.39
CA ASP A 17 3.63 -18.68 16.70
C ASP A 17 4.48 -17.41 16.79
N VAL A 18 5.22 -17.07 15.76
CA VAL A 18 5.97 -15.80 15.67
C VAL A 18 5.00 -14.64 15.69
N THR A 19 3.92 -14.70 14.90
CA THR A 19 2.90 -13.65 14.87
C THR A 19 2.27 -13.45 16.24
N GLN A 20 1.90 -14.52 16.92
CA GLN A 20 1.29 -14.46 18.25
C GLN A 20 2.24 -13.84 19.27
N THR A 21 3.50 -14.30 19.30
CA THR A 21 4.48 -13.82 20.27
C THR A 21 4.84 -12.36 20.05
N VAL A 22 5.08 -11.95 18.79
CA VAL A 22 5.38 -10.55 18.45
C VAL A 22 4.18 -9.66 18.76
N THR A 23 2.97 -10.09 18.42
CA THR A 23 1.73 -9.35 18.71
C THR A 23 1.55 -9.12 20.21
N ALA A 24 1.74 -10.16 21.04
CA ALA A 24 1.65 -10.03 22.49
C ALA A 24 2.73 -9.09 23.06
N HIS A 25 3.97 -9.15 22.54
CA HIS A 25 5.05 -8.23 22.93
C HIS A 25 4.69 -6.78 22.58
N VAL A 26 4.25 -6.50 21.37
CA VAL A 26 3.84 -5.16 20.93
C VAL A 26 2.69 -4.65 21.78
N ALA A 27 1.67 -5.48 22.03
CA ALA A 27 0.52 -5.11 22.85
C ALA A 27 0.95 -4.70 24.27
N GLY A 28 1.83 -5.48 24.92
CA GLY A 28 2.36 -5.15 26.23
C GLY A 28 3.16 -3.84 26.26
N ARG A 29 3.99 -3.60 25.23
CA ARG A 29 4.77 -2.36 25.11
C ARG A 29 3.89 -1.13 24.86
N VAL A 30 2.88 -1.27 23.99
CA VAL A 30 1.92 -0.18 23.73
C VAL A 30 1.10 0.13 24.98
N ALA A 31 0.57 -0.87 25.67
CA ALA A 31 -0.20 -0.66 26.90
C ALA A 31 0.63 0.04 28.00
N GLN A 32 1.89 -0.31 28.13
CA GLN A 32 2.81 0.30 29.12
C GLN A 32 3.20 1.73 28.74
N ALA A 33 3.57 1.96 27.47
CA ALA A 33 4.14 3.25 27.04
C ALA A 33 3.05 4.27 26.65
N PHE A 34 1.86 3.82 26.32
CA PHE A 34 0.74 4.66 25.90
C PHE A 34 -0.55 4.34 26.69
N PRO A 35 -0.67 4.79 27.96
CA PRO A 35 -1.81 4.47 28.82
C PRO A 35 -3.18 4.94 28.32
N ARG A 36 -3.21 5.84 27.33
CA ARG A 36 -4.44 6.30 26.66
C ARG A 36 -4.97 5.33 25.62
N CYS A 37 -4.25 4.22 25.35
CA CYS A 37 -4.71 3.14 24.49
C CYS A 37 -5.91 2.42 25.13
N ARG A 38 -7.06 2.47 24.48
CA ARG A 38 -8.28 1.77 24.91
C ARG A 38 -8.36 0.35 24.36
N ALA A 39 -7.88 0.15 23.16
CA ALA A 39 -7.76 -1.16 22.54
C ALA A 39 -6.65 -1.14 21.47
N LEU A 40 -6.11 -2.32 21.19
CA LEU A 40 -5.17 -2.54 20.10
C LEU A 40 -5.74 -3.59 19.15
N ILE A 41 -5.83 -3.27 17.87
CA ILE A 41 -6.43 -4.14 16.87
C ILE A 41 -5.38 -4.43 15.79
N LEU A 42 -5.00 -5.70 15.67
CA LEU A 42 -4.14 -6.20 14.61
C LEU A 42 -4.90 -6.20 13.28
N THR A 43 -4.28 -5.68 12.23
CA THR A 43 -4.86 -5.57 10.88
C THR A 43 -3.96 -6.17 9.81
N GLY A 44 -4.32 -6.02 8.56
CA GLY A 44 -3.48 -6.39 7.42
C GLY A 44 -3.21 -7.88 7.29
N SER A 45 -2.09 -8.23 6.67
CA SER A 45 -1.72 -9.61 6.38
C SER A 45 -1.45 -10.46 7.62
N ALA A 46 -0.98 -9.84 8.71
CA ALA A 46 -0.74 -10.53 9.97
C ALA A 46 -2.06 -11.01 10.63
N ALA A 47 -3.11 -10.19 10.57
CA ALA A 47 -4.43 -10.57 11.07
C ALA A 47 -5.04 -11.73 10.27
N ARG A 48 -4.76 -11.79 8.96
CA ARG A 48 -5.20 -12.87 8.06
C ARG A 48 -4.31 -14.12 8.10
N GLN A 49 -3.24 -14.12 8.88
CA GLN A 49 -2.22 -15.19 8.91
C GLN A 49 -1.50 -15.38 7.57
N GLU A 50 -1.37 -14.32 6.79
CA GLU A 50 -0.73 -14.29 5.48
C GLU A 50 0.51 -13.38 5.48
N ALA A 51 1.14 -13.17 6.65
CA ALA A 51 2.38 -12.39 6.73
C ALA A 51 3.53 -13.12 6.01
N THR A 52 4.35 -12.37 5.27
CA THR A 52 5.55 -12.90 4.64
C THR A 52 6.69 -12.85 5.63
N ILE A 53 7.12 -14.02 6.09
CA ILE A 53 8.13 -14.17 7.13
C ILE A 53 9.21 -15.11 6.61
N ALA A 54 10.44 -14.62 6.46
CA ALA A 54 11.59 -15.39 6.04
C ALA A 54 12.54 -15.63 7.22
N ARG A 55 13.09 -16.85 7.31
CA ARG A 55 14.04 -17.24 8.35
C ARG A 55 15.45 -17.28 7.83
N ARG A 56 16.37 -16.85 8.67
CA ARG A 56 17.80 -17.01 8.47
C ARG A 56 18.42 -17.54 9.76
N PRO A 57 19.60 -18.12 9.72
CA PRO A 57 20.21 -18.73 10.90
C PRO A 57 20.26 -17.82 12.13
N GLU A 58 20.45 -16.52 11.92
CA GLU A 58 20.67 -15.55 13.00
C GLU A 58 19.49 -14.58 13.20
N CYS A 59 18.50 -14.53 12.28
CA CYS A 59 17.43 -13.56 12.32
C CYS A 59 16.18 -14.00 11.57
N VAL A 60 15.10 -13.29 11.85
CA VAL A 60 13.82 -13.43 11.14
C VAL A 60 13.52 -12.10 10.42
N TYR A 61 13.24 -12.17 9.13
CA TYR A 61 12.77 -11.06 8.34
C TYR A 61 11.26 -11.13 8.17
N TRP A 62 10.56 -10.17 8.73
CA TRP A 62 9.14 -9.99 8.52
C TRP A 62 8.93 -8.93 7.46
N LEU A 63 8.77 -9.34 6.20
CA LEU A 63 8.70 -8.45 5.04
C LEU A 63 7.37 -7.70 4.93
N SER A 64 6.27 -8.28 5.46
CA SER A 64 4.99 -7.58 5.56
C SER A 64 5.04 -6.51 6.63
N ASP A 65 4.28 -5.41 6.45
CA ASP A 65 4.06 -4.49 7.56
C ASP A 65 3.28 -5.20 8.69
N LEU A 66 3.66 -4.96 9.93
CA LEU A 66 2.87 -5.37 11.11
C LEU A 66 2.05 -4.16 11.56
N GLU A 67 0.77 -4.17 11.22
CA GLU A 67 -0.11 -3.02 11.32
C GLU A 67 -1.08 -3.16 12.47
N PHE A 68 -1.16 -2.11 13.32
CA PHE A 68 -2.14 -2.03 14.39
C PHE A 68 -2.94 -0.72 14.32
N LEU A 69 -4.24 -0.81 14.59
CA LEU A 69 -5.03 0.34 14.99
C LEU A 69 -4.98 0.48 16.52
N VAL A 70 -4.52 1.64 16.97
CA VAL A 70 -4.50 2.03 18.38
C VAL A 70 -5.76 2.83 18.67
N VAL A 71 -6.71 2.23 19.36
CA VAL A 71 -7.98 2.88 19.69
C VAL A 71 -7.77 3.90 20.79
N VAL A 72 -8.20 5.13 20.53
CA VAL A 72 -8.09 6.28 21.43
C VAL A 72 -9.44 6.96 21.63
N SER A 73 -9.56 7.76 22.69
CA SER A 73 -10.77 8.57 22.91
C SER A 73 -11.07 9.49 21.74
N ASP A 74 -12.34 9.77 21.52
CA ASP A 74 -12.81 10.71 20.48
C ASP A 74 -12.32 12.15 20.69
N SER A 75 -11.91 12.49 21.91
CA SER A 75 -11.35 13.80 22.28
C SER A 75 -9.86 13.96 21.95
N GLU A 76 -9.15 12.84 21.62
CA GLU A 76 -7.73 12.89 21.31
C GLU A 76 -7.47 13.57 19.95
N ASN A 77 -6.38 14.34 19.88
CA ASN A 77 -5.90 14.89 18.63
C ASN A 77 -5.15 13.79 17.85
N VAL A 78 -5.79 13.26 16.80
CA VAL A 78 -5.28 12.14 16.01
C VAL A 78 -3.91 12.44 15.39
N GLY A 79 -3.64 13.69 14.96
CA GLY A 79 -2.34 14.07 14.39
C GLY A 79 -1.21 13.97 15.42
N LEU A 80 -1.37 14.65 16.56
CA LEU A 80 -0.35 14.61 17.63
C LEU A 80 -0.19 13.19 18.21
N THR A 81 -1.29 12.45 18.33
CA THR A 81 -1.24 11.05 18.75
C THR A 81 -0.48 10.18 17.75
N GLY A 82 -0.63 10.45 16.44
CA GLY A 82 0.11 9.77 15.38
C GLY A 82 1.61 9.92 15.52
N GLU A 83 2.10 11.14 15.75
CA GLU A 83 3.54 11.41 15.95
C GLU A 83 4.11 10.62 17.14
N VAL A 84 3.40 10.61 18.27
CA VAL A 84 3.80 9.83 19.46
C VAL A 84 3.84 8.32 19.18
N LEU A 85 2.85 7.81 18.43
CA LEU A 85 2.79 6.40 18.05
C LEU A 85 3.86 6.02 17.04
N ASP A 86 4.25 6.91 16.14
CA ASP A 86 5.35 6.68 15.19
C ASP A 86 6.69 6.54 15.93
N GLU A 87 6.96 7.41 16.93
CA GLU A 87 8.14 7.30 17.78
C GLU A 87 8.15 6.00 18.60
N LEU A 88 6.98 5.62 19.14
CA LEU A 88 6.82 4.37 19.88
C LEU A 88 7.04 3.16 18.96
N ALA A 89 6.49 3.16 17.75
CA ALA A 89 6.69 2.11 16.76
C ALA A 89 8.17 1.95 16.39
N ALA A 90 8.88 3.08 16.17
CA ALA A 90 10.32 3.09 15.91
C ALA A 90 11.13 2.50 17.07
N THR A 91 10.76 2.84 18.31
CA THR A 91 11.41 2.33 19.53
C THR A 91 11.21 0.81 19.68
N ILE A 92 9.97 0.33 19.55
CA ILE A 92 9.65 -1.09 19.62
C ILE A 92 10.33 -1.86 18.48
N GLY A 93 10.31 -1.31 17.26
CA GLY A 93 10.97 -1.89 16.10
C GLY A 93 12.49 -2.03 16.28
N LYS A 94 13.13 -1.05 16.93
CA LYS A 94 14.55 -1.11 17.29
C LYS A 94 14.82 -2.22 18.32
N ASP A 95 13.99 -2.35 19.34
CA ASP A 95 14.11 -3.41 20.35
C ASP A 95 13.96 -4.80 19.72
N LEU A 96 12.96 -5.00 18.86
CA LEU A 96 12.74 -6.26 18.14
C LEU A 96 13.94 -6.59 17.23
N ARG A 97 14.48 -5.60 16.54
CA ARG A 97 15.67 -5.77 15.68
C ARG A 97 16.90 -6.18 16.48
N SER A 98 17.08 -5.61 17.67
CA SER A 98 18.18 -6.02 18.57
C SER A 98 18.08 -7.47 19.04
N GLN A 99 16.91 -8.07 18.90
CA GLN A 99 16.62 -9.48 19.20
C GLN A 99 16.63 -10.38 17.95
N GLY A 100 17.07 -9.86 16.81
CA GLY A 100 17.14 -10.59 15.54
C GLY A 100 15.81 -10.63 14.75
N LEU A 101 14.82 -9.79 15.09
CA LEU A 101 13.58 -9.70 14.32
C LEU A 101 13.53 -8.38 13.53
N HIS A 102 13.71 -8.47 12.22
CA HIS A 102 13.62 -7.34 11.30
C HIS A 102 12.17 -7.18 10.86
N ILE A 103 11.49 -6.15 11.36
CA ILE A 103 10.07 -5.90 11.10
C ILE A 103 9.81 -4.40 10.98
N LYS A 104 8.88 -4.03 10.10
CA LYS A 104 8.29 -2.71 10.04
C LYS A 104 6.99 -2.70 10.83
N LEU A 105 6.95 -1.97 11.94
CA LEU A 105 5.78 -1.81 12.79
C LEU A 105 5.07 -0.50 12.45
N GLU A 106 3.77 -0.56 12.27
CA GLU A 106 2.90 0.60 12.07
C GLU A 106 1.83 0.66 13.18
N LEU A 107 1.78 1.77 13.91
CA LEU A 107 0.79 2.06 14.94
C LEU A 107 -0.05 3.25 14.49
N THR A 108 -1.30 3.01 14.07
CA THR A 108 -2.16 4.06 13.52
C THR A 108 -3.26 4.42 14.55
N PRO A 109 -3.38 5.69 14.99
CA PRO A 109 -4.44 6.08 15.92
C PRO A 109 -5.81 6.01 15.24
N ALA A 110 -6.79 5.43 15.94
CA ALA A 110 -8.17 5.33 15.51
C ALA A 110 -9.11 5.81 16.64
N PRO A 111 -9.82 6.95 16.49
CA PRO A 111 -10.80 7.37 17.49
C PRO A 111 -11.95 6.37 17.57
N GLU A 112 -12.57 6.22 18.74
CA GLU A 112 -13.65 5.25 18.98
C GLU A 112 -14.79 5.35 17.96
N ARG A 113 -15.19 6.58 17.62
CA ARG A 113 -16.24 6.86 16.63
C ARG A 113 -15.88 6.38 15.20
N TYR A 114 -14.61 6.16 14.90
CA TYR A 114 -14.17 5.69 13.59
C TYR A 114 -14.86 4.38 13.23
N PHE A 115 -14.90 3.42 14.15
CA PHE A 115 -15.44 2.07 13.89
C PHE A 115 -16.93 2.10 13.50
N ALA A 116 -17.75 2.88 14.20
CA ALA A 116 -19.17 3.00 13.89
C ALA A 116 -19.46 3.80 12.60
N ARG A 117 -18.47 4.53 12.08
CA ARG A 117 -18.61 5.38 10.89
C ARG A 117 -17.93 4.83 9.66
N ILE A 118 -17.37 3.63 9.74
CA ILE A 118 -16.75 2.96 8.58
C ILE A 118 -17.81 2.76 7.50
N ARG A 119 -17.53 3.31 6.32
CA ARG A 119 -18.32 3.10 5.11
C ARG A 119 -17.78 1.90 4.35
N PRO A 120 -18.54 1.33 3.38
CA PRO A 120 -18.03 0.27 2.53
C PRO A 120 -16.75 0.67 1.79
N HIS A 121 -15.64 0.04 2.13
CA HIS A 121 -14.34 0.12 1.46
C HIS A 121 -13.51 -1.13 1.76
N LEU A 122 -12.49 -1.41 0.95
CA LEU A 122 -11.69 -2.64 1.02
C LEU A 122 -11.13 -2.88 2.43
N PHE A 123 -10.44 -1.88 3.00
CA PHE A 123 -9.85 -2.01 4.33
C PHE A 123 -10.91 -2.24 5.43
N GLY A 124 -12.03 -1.50 5.39
CA GLY A 124 -13.10 -1.67 6.39
C GLY A 124 -13.76 -3.05 6.33
N TYR A 125 -13.94 -3.60 5.12
CA TYR A 125 -14.44 -4.95 4.94
C TYR A 125 -13.48 -6.00 5.51
N GLU A 126 -12.18 -5.92 5.18
CA GLU A 126 -11.17 -6.82 5.70
C GLU A 126 -10.98 -6.68 7.21
N LEU A 127 -11.02 -5.44 7.74
CA LEU A 127 -10.96 -5.18 9.17
C LEU A 127 -12.11 -5.86 9.93
N LYS A 128 -13.35 -5.73 9.42
CA LYS A 128 -14.53 -6.40 10.03
C LYS A 128 -14.42 -7.92 10.00
N ARG A 129 -13.87 -8.51 8.92
CA ARG A 129 -13.83 -9.95 8.70
C ARG A 129 -12.61 -10.64 9.31
N CYS A 130 -11.48 -9.97 9.31
CA CYS A 130 -10.18 -10.56 9.66
C CYS A 130 -9.45 -9.83 10.77
N GLY A 131 -9.83 -8.60 11.13
CA GLY A 131 -9.22 -7.84 12.22
C GLY A 131 -9.29 -8.62 13.53
N ARG A 132 -8.25 -8.50 14.36
CA ARG A 132 -8.17 -9.19 15.66
C ARG A 132 -7.85 -8.19 16.75
N GLN A 133 -8.75 -8.00 17.70
CA GLN A 133 -8.45 -7.22 18.89
C GLN A 133 -7.52 -8.03 19.80
N VAL A 134 -6.37 -7.45 20.16
CA VAL A 134 -5.31 -8.11 20.91
C VAL A 134 -5.10 -7.49 22.30
N PHE A 135 -5.74 -6.35 22.56
CA PHE A 135 -5.75 -5.66 23.85
C PHE A 135 -7.03 -4.84 24.00
N GLY A 136 -7.49 -4.64 25.27
CA GLY A 136 -8.68 -3.87 25.61
C GLY A 136 -9.92 -4.72 25.82
N ASP A 137 -10.83 -4.24 26.70
CA ASP A 137 -12.01 -5.00 27.16
C ASP A 137 -13.23 -4.84 26.22
N VAL A 138 -13.32 -3.72 25.51
CA VAL A 138 -14.43 -3.43 24.58
C VAL A 138 -14.05 -3.89 23.19
N ASN A 139 -14.86 -4.76 22.58
CA ASN A 139 -14.63 -5.18 21.19
C ASN A 139 -15.12 -4.11 20.20
N TYR A 140 -14.19 -3.32 19.69
CA TYR A 140 -14.48 -2.26 18.72
C TYR A 140 -14.82 -2.78 17.33
N LEU A 141 -14.41 -4.00 16.98
CA LEU A 141 -14.74 -4.61 15.68
C LEU A 141 -16.25 -4.86 15.55
N ASP A 142 -16.96 -5.09 16.65
CA ASP A 142 -18.41 -5.29 16.63
C ASP A 142 -19.18 -4.00 16.27
N ARG A 143 -18.57 -2.83 16.51
CA ARG A 143 -19.14 -1.53 16.15
C ARG A 143 -19.09 -1.21 14.66
N ILE A 144 -18.28 -1.96 13.88
CA ILE A 144 -18.19 -1.77 12.43
C ILE A 144 -19.52 -2.23 11.81
N PRO A 145 -20.20 -1.37 11.02
CA PRO A 145 -21.41 -1.77 10.31
C PRO A 145 -21.16 -3.00 9.41
N SER A 146 -22.12 -3.90 9.37
CA SER A 146 -22.06 -5.00 8.41
C SER A 146 -22.42 -4.51 7.02
N PHE A 147 -21.57 -4.80 6.04
CA PHE A 147 -21.83 -4.53 4.63
C PHE A 147 -21.27 -5.66 3.75
N ASP A 148 -21.92 -5.84 2.61
CA ASP A 148 -21.46 -6.79 1.60
C ASP A 148 -20.30 -6.17 0.81
N TRP A 149 -19.34 -7.00 0.36
CA TRP A 149 -18.25 -6.53 -0.48
C TRP A 149 -18.76 -5.93 -1.80
N ARG A 150 -19.94 -6.31 -2.28
CA ARG A 150 -20.59 -5.74 -3.48
C ARG A 150 -20.96 -4.26 -3.30
N SER A 151 -21.07 -3.80 -2.07
CA SER A 151 -21.30 -2.38 -1.77
C SER A 151 -20.01 -1.54 -1.77
N ILE A 152 -18.83 -2.17 -1.93
CA ILE A 152 -17.56 -1.45 -2.03
C ILE A 152 -17.51 -0.74 -3.38
N PRO A 153 -17.30 0.59 -3.39
CA PRO A 153 -17.25 1.36 -4.64
C PRO A 153 -16.05 0.96 -5.51
N LEU A 154 -16.22 1.03 -6.83
CA LEU A 154 -15.17 0.67 -7.79
C LEU A 154 -13.91 1.56 -7.70
N ASP A 155 -14.06 2.80 -7.25
CA ASP A 155 -12.95 3.72 -7.03
C ASP A 155 -11.98 3.26 -5.92
N GLU A 156 -12.40 2.36 -5.03
CA GLU A 156 -11.50 1.71 -4.07
C GLU A 156 -10.48 0.81 -4.77
N ALA A 157 -10.89 0.04 -5.78
CA ALA A 157 -9.98 -0.75 -6.60
C ALA A 157 -9.01 0.14 -7.40
N PHE A 158 -9.52 1.21 -8.01
CA PHE A 158 -8.69 2.22 -8.68
C PHE A 158 -7.67 2.85 -7.73
N ARG A 159 -8.08 3.19 -6.50
CA ARG A 159 -7.19 3.72 -5.47
C ARG A 159 -6.09 2.73 -5.09
N LEU A 160 -6.44 1.45 -4.94
CA LEU A 160 -5.48 0.40 -4.63
C LEU A 160 -4.40 0.31 -5.71
N VAL A 161 -4.78 0.23 -6.98
CA VAL A 161 -3.85 0.17 -8.12
C VAL A 161 -3.00 1.44 -8.20
N SER A 162 -3.61 2.62 -8.01
CA SER A 162 -2.89 3.90 -8.03
C SER A 162 -1.84 4.00 -6.93
N ASN A 163 -2.17 3.53 -5.72
CA ASN A 163 -1.21 3.46 -4.62
C ASN A 163 -0.03 2.53 -4.96
N ARG A 164 -0.30 1.37 -5.60
CA ARG A 164 0.78 0.46 -6.03
C ARG A 164 1.70 1.09 -7.05
N LEU A 165 1.17 1.83 -8.03
CA LEU A 165 1.99 2.55 -9.00
C LEU A 165 2.91 3.57 -8.33
N ILE A 166 2.42 4.32 -7.35
CA ILE A 166 3.25 5.29 -6.62
C ILE A 166 4.29 4.56 -5.72
N GLU A 167 3.95 3.44 -5.12
CA GLU A 167 4.92 2.62 -4.37
C GLU A 167 6.00 2.02 -5.30
N LEU A 168 5.68 1.72 -6.56
CA LEU A 168 6.69 1.34 -7.56
C LEU A 168 7.62 2.51 -7.93
N LEU A 169 7.11 3.75 -7.98
CA LEU A 169 7.98 4.93 -8.12
C LEU A 169 8.91 5.08 -6.92
N GLU A 170 8.34 4.96 -5.73
CA GLU A 170 9.10 4.99 -4.49
C GLU A 170 10.19 3.91 -4.46
N LEU A 171 9.87 2.69 -4.89
CA LEU A 171 10.82 1.60 -5.02
C LEU A 171 11.98 1.96 -5.97
N ARG A 172 11.69 2.55 -7.13
CA ARG A 172 12.71 3.00 -8.09
C ARG A 172 13.62 4.10 -7.52
N LEU A 173 13.04 5.04 -6.76
CA LEU A 173 13.80 6.12 -6.11
C LEU A 173 14.71 5.63 -4.98
N GLU A 174 14.32 4.55 -4.32
CA GLU A 174 14.98 4.02 -3.12
C GLU A 174 15.66 2.65 -3.38
N GLN A 175 15.77 2.21 -4.63
CA GLN A 175 16.25 0.88 -4.99
C GLN A 175 17.59 0.54 -4.32
N ASP A 176 18.55 1.46 -4.32
CA ASP A 176 19.88 1.26 -3.75
C ASP A 176 19.87 1.16 -2.21
N ARG A 177 18.77 1.55 -1.56
CA ARG A 177 18.61 1.55 -0.10
C ARG A 177 17.85 0.36 0.43
N ARG A 178 17.21 -0.43 -0.46
CA ARG A 178 16.39 -1.58 -0.10
C ARG A 178 17.12 -2.89 -0.39
N SER A 179 17.00 -3.85 0.50
CA SER A 179 17.47 -5.21 0.23
C SER A 179 16.71 -5.84 -0.95
N LEU A 180 17.32 -6.85 -1.59
CA LEU A 180 16.67 -7.56 -2.70
C LEU A 180 15.32 -8.16 -2.28
N ALA A 181 15.23 -8.68 -1.07
CA ALA A 181 14.00 -9.26 -0.53
C ALA A 181 12.89 -8.22 -0.35
N GLU A 182 13.21 -7.00 0.11
CA GLU A 182 12.24 -5.90 0.21
C GLU A 182 11.79 -5.42 -1.16
N GLN A 183 12.71 -5.33 -2.13
CA GLN A 183 12.37 -4.99 -3.51
C GLN A 183 11.46 -6.06 -4.12
N PHE A 184 11.80 -7.32 -4.00
CA PHE A 184 11.00 -8.45 -4.49
C PHE A 184 9.63 -8.50 -3.82
N TYR A 185 9.57 -8.21 -2.52
CA TYR A 185 8.31 -8.14 -1.78
C TYR A 185 7.40 -7.02 -2.29
N ALA A 186 7.94 -5.84 -2.61
CA ALA A 186 7.15 -4.73 -3.18
C ALA A 186 6.53 -5.10 -4.54
N VAL A 187 7.29 -5.77 -5.40
CA VAL A 187 6.81 -6.33 -6.68
C VAL A 187 5.71 -7.39 -6.44
N THR A 188 5.98 -8.33 -5.54
CA THR A 188 5.01 -9.37 -5.11
C THR A 188 3.69 -8.76 -4.65
N LYS A 189 3.75 -7.79 -3.74
CA LYS A 189 2.57 -7.10 -3.20
C LYS A 189 1.77 -6.42 -4.32
N THR A 190 2.46 -5.85 -5.30
CA THR A 190 1.80 -5.21 -6.44
C THR A 190 1.01 -6.22 -7.27
N TYR A 191 1.59 -7.35 -7.70
CA TYR A 191 0.86 -8.39 -8.44
C TYR A 191 -0.39 -8.88 -7.69
N LEU A 192 -0.26 -9.14 -6.39
CA LEU A 192 -1.38 -9.62 -5.56
C LEU A 192 -2.47 -8.56 -5.40
N ASP A 193 -2.10 -7.29 -5.33
CA ASP A 193 -3.07 -6.20 -5.21
C ASP A 193 -3.73 -5.84 -6.55
N LEU A 194 -3.07 -6.09 -7.70
CA LEU A 194 -3.73 -6.05 -9.01
C LEU A 194 -4.83 -7.12 -9.11
N LEU A 195 -4.56 -8.37 -8.67
CA LEU A 195 -5.60 -9.41 -8.57
C LEU A 195 -6.72 -8.99 -7.61
N THR A 196 -6.38 -8.41 -6.46
CA THR A 196 -7.35 -7.90 -5.49
C THR A 196 -8.28 -6.86 -6.12
N ALA A 197 -7.71 -5.89 -6.83
CA ALA A 197 -8.47 -4.86 -7.52
C ALA A 197 -9.41 -5.44 -8.57
N LEU A 198 -8.91 -6.34 -9.43
CA LEU A 198 -9.71 -6.99 -10.49
C LEU A 198 -10.79 -7.92 -9.92
N SER A 199 -10.57 -8.54 -8.75
CA SER A 199 -11.55 -9.45 -8.12
C SER A 199 -12.84 -8.73 -7.72
N LEU A 200 -12.78 -7.43 -7.43
CA LEU A 200 -13.95 -6.65 -7.00
C LEU A 200 -14.99 -6.55 -8.13
N PRO A 201 -14.70 -5.98 -9.32
CA PRO A 201 -15.65 -5.91 -10.41
C PRO A 201 -15.93 -7.28 -11.06
N ALA A 202 -15.04 -8.26 -10.95
CA ALA A 202 -15.26 -9.63 -11.41
C ALA A 202 -16.25 -10.43 -10.54
N GLY A 203 -16.74 -9.85 -9.45
CA GLY A 203 -17.72 -10.54 -8.59
C GLY A 203 -17.11 -11.65 -7.71
N SER A 204 -15.79 -11.71 -7.58
CA SER A 204 -15.06 -12.79 -6.90
C SER A 204 -14.20 -12.30 -5.73
N TYR A 205 -14.50 -11.11 -5.18
CA TYR A 205 -13.76 -10.57 -4.07
C TYR A 205 -13.96 -11.37 -2.78
N ALA A 206 -12.87 -11.73 -2.14
CA ALA A 206 -12.85 -12.40 -0.84
C ALA A 206 -11.72 -11.80 0.04
N PRO A 207 -11.85 -11.78 1.38
CA PRO A 207 -10.76 -11.38 2.25
C PRO A 207 -9.62 -12.39 2.18
N GLY A 208 -8.37 -11.87 2.18
CA GLY A 208 -7.17 -12.70 2.11
C GLY A 208 -6.71 -13.07 0.69
N TYR A 209 -5.39 -13.22 0.58
CA TYR A 209 -4.75 -13.53 -0.71
C TYR A 209 -5.02 -14.97 -1.16
N GLN A 210 -5.07 -15.93 -0.23
CA GLN A 210 -5.33 -17.33 -0.56
C GLN A 210 -6.67 -17.53 -1.25
N ALA A 211 -7.74 -16.94 -0.71
CA ALA A 211 -9.07 -17.05 -1.27
C ALA A 211 -9.16 -16.38 -2.65
N ARG A 212 -8.60 -15.18 -2.81
CA ARG A 212 -8.54 -14.48 -4.11
C ARG A 212 -7.73 -15.25 -5.14
N PHE A 213 -6.59 -15.83 -4.73
CA PHE A 213 -5.74 -16.61 -5.62
C PHE A 213 -6.45 -17.87 -6.13
N GLY A 214 -7.32 -18.48 -5.34
CA GLY A 214 -8.17 -19.58 -5.79
C GLY A 214 -9.03 -19.24 -7.02
N ALA A 215 -9.53 -18.00 -7.09
CA ALA A 215 -10.35 -17.52 -8.21
C ALA A 215 -9.54 -16.87 -9.36
N ARG A 216 -8.19 -16.82 -9.29
CA ARG A 216 -7.34 -16.01 -10.17
C ARG A 216 -7.61 -16.20 -11.67
N ARG A 217 -7.74 -17.46 -12.13
CA ARG A 217 -7.94 -17.76 -13.56
C ARG A 217 -9.24 -17.16 -14.08
N ALA A 218 -10.35 -17.35 -13.34
CA ALA A 218 -11.65 -16.80 -13.71
C ALA A 218 -11.64 -15.26 -13.68
N VAL A 219 -10.99 -14.65 -12.69
CA VAL A 219 -10.84 -13.19 -12.58
C VAL A 219 -10.04 -12.62 -13.75
N LEU A 220 -8.92 -13.24 -14.11
CA LEU A 220 -8.07 -12.77 -15.22
C LEU A 220 -8.74 -12.98 -16.58
N GLN A 221 -9.39 -14.11 -16.79
CA GLN A 221 -10.16 -14.34 -18.01
C GLN A 221 -11.26 -13.30 -18.15
N TRP A 222 -12.05 -13.07 -17.10
CA TRP A 222 -13.06 -12.02 -17.08
C TRP A 222 -12.49 -10.64 -17.38
N ALA A 223 -11.34 -10.26 -16.79
CA ALA A 223 -10.71 -8.96 -17.03
C ALA A 223 -10.32 -8.77 -18.49
N VAL A 224 -9.74 -9.80 -19.12
CA VAL A 224 -9.38 -9.79 -20.55
C VAL A 224 -10.64 -9.68 -21.43
N GLU A 225 -11.69 -10.44 -21.15
CA GLU A 225 -12.98 -10.36 -21.84
C GLU A 225 -13.63 -8.99 -21.71
N GLN A 226 -13.33 -8.27 -20.62
CA GLN A 226 -13.76 -6.90 -20.38
C GLN A 226 -12.80 -5.83 -20.97
N GLY A 227 -11.81 -6.21 -21.76
CA GLY A 227 -10.89 -5.33 -22.45
C GLY A 227 -9.67 -4.86 -21.63
N CYS A 228 -9.36 -5.51 -20.50
CA CYS A 228 -8.11 -5.22 -19.79
C CYS A 228 -6.93 -5.93 -20.48
N SER A 229 -6.01 -5.17 -21.03
CA SER A 229 -4.86 -5.68 -21.81
C SER A 229 -3.72 -6.16 -20.89
N LEU A 230 -3.88 -7.31 -20.26
CA LEU A 230 -2.84 -7.90 -19.40
C LEU A 230 -1.75 -8.60 -20.23
N PRO A 231 -0.46 -8.54 -19.82
CA PRO A 231 0.61 -9.34 -20.42
C PRO A 231 0.32 -10.83 -20.32
N ALA A 232 0.73 -11.60 -21.33
CA ALA A 232 0.49 -13.05 -21.39
C ALA A 232 1.10 -13.83 -20.21
N SER A 233 2.24 -13.35 -19.68
CA SER A 233 2.94 -13.92 -18.54
C SER A 233 2.30 -13.56 -17.18
N PHE A 234 1.31 -12.66 -17.14
CA PHE A 234 0.75 -12.15 -15.89
C PHE A 234 0.31 -13.25 -14.92
N LEU A 235 -0.34 -14.30 -15.41
CA LEU A 235 -0.74 -15.44 -14.57
C LEU A 235 0.46 -16.15 -13.94
N GLY A 236 1.51 -16.40 -14.72
CA GLY A 236 2.74 -17.01 -14.22
C GLY A 236 3.44 -16.14 -13.17
N ASN A 237 3.52 -14.84 -13.44
CA ASN A 237 4.10 -13.86 -12.51
C ASN A 237 3.27 -13.75 -11.21
N LEU A 238 1.96 -13.83 -11.30
CA LEU A 238 1.08 -13.86 -10.14
C LEU A 238 1.28 -15.14 -9.29
N GLU A 239 1.56 -16.29 -9.92
CA GLU A 239 1.87 -17.54 -9.22
C GLU A 239 3.20 -17.45 -8.47
N ILE A 240 4.23 -16.82 -9.07
CA ILE A 240 5.50 -16.52 -8.41
C ILE A 240 5.27 -15.61 -7.19
N ALA A 241 4.51 -14.53 -7.37
CA ALA A 241 4.18 -13.60 -6.29
C ALA A 241 3.47 -14.29 -5.13
N PHE A 242 2.51 -15.16 -5.42
CA PHE A 242 1.77 -15.89 -4.40
C PHE A 242 2.63 -16.89 -3.64
N GLN A 243 3.51 -17.62 -4.34
CA GLN A 243 4.47 -18.53 -3.71
C GLN A 243 5.39 -17.78 -2.74
N PHE A 244 6.01 -16.69 -3.19
CA PHE A 244 6.86 -15.88 -2.33
C PHE A 244 6.10 -15.28 -1.13
N LYS A 245 4.86 -14.85 -1.34
CA LYS A 245 4.03 -14.28 -0.26
C LYS A 245 3.85 -15.23 0.90
N LEU A 246 3.61 -16.52 0.62
CA LEU A 246 3.28 -17.50 1.63
C LEU A 246 4.49 -18.33 2.11
N ASP A 247 5.49 -18.52 1.23
CA ASP A 247 6.67 -19.32 1.52
C ASP A 247 7.93 -18.73 0.88
N PRO A 248 8.46 -17.64 1.47
CA PRO A 248 9.65 -16.98 0.93
C PRO A 248 10.93 -17.78 1.09
N ASP A 249 10.91 -18.87 1.87
CA ASP A 249 12.09 -19.67 2.16
C ASP A 249 12.33 -20.82 1.16
N SER A 250 11.28 -21.28 0.44
CA SER A 250 11.35 -22.52 -0.35
C SER A 250 12.24 -22.42 -1.60
N ARG A 251 12.13 -21.32 -2.38
CA ARG A 251 12.86 -21.17 -3.65
C ARG A 251 13.50 -19.79 -3.87
N PHE A 252 13.41 -18.92 -2.89
CA PHE A 252 13.84 -17.54 -3.03
C PHE A 252 15.09 -17.20 -2.21
N HIS A 253 15.90 -18.22 -1.87
CA HIS A 253 17.12 -18.06 -1.08
C HIS A 253 18.13 -17.09 -1.71
N PHE A 254 18.14 -16.93 -3.03
CA PHE A 254 19.00 -16.00 -3.75
C PHE A 254 18.80 -14.52 -3.34
N LEU A 255 17.62 -14.17 -2.82
CA LEU A 255 17.33 -12.82 -2.35
C LEU A 255 18.08 -12.44 -1.06
N TRP A 256 18.71 -13.43 -0.41
CA TRP A 256 19.36 -13.27 0.88
C TRP A 256 20.88 -13.41 0.82
N VAL A 257 21.44 -13.51 -0.39
CA VAL A 257 22.88 -13.62 -0.60
C VAL A 257 23.53 -12.25 -0.41
N ASN A 258 24.49 -12.17 0.52
CA ASN A 258 25.24 -10.96 0.80
C ASN A 258 26.01 -10.45 -0.43
N GLY A 259 26.01 -9.13 -0.66
CA GLY A 259 26.76 -8.50 -1.73
C GLY A 259 26.03 -8.34 -3.06
N GLN A 260 24.79 -8.82 -3.18
CA GLN A 260 23.95 -8.54 -4.34
C GLN A 260 23.06 -7.31 -4.06
N GLN A 261 23.22 -6.28 -4.88
CA GLN A 261 22.42 -5.05 -4.77
C GLN A 261 21.47 -4.84 -5.96
N ASP A 262 21.68 -5.58 -7.05
CA ASP A 262 20.89 -5.46 -8.28
C ASP A 262 19.88 -6.61 -8.40
N LEU A 263 18.62 -6.34 -8.07
CA LEU A 263 17.54 -7.31 -8.19
C LEU A 263 17.30 -7.74 -9.64
N PRO A 264 17.26 -6.87 -10.66
CA PRO A 264 17.16 -7.29 -12.05
C PRO A 264 18.19 -8.33 -12.48
N ALA A 265 19.45 -8.14 -12.12
CA ALA A 265 20.52 -9.10 -12.45
C ALA A 265 20.39 -10.44 -11.67
N ALA A 266 19.90 -10.37 -10.43
CA ALA A 266 19.61 -11.57 -9.66
C ALA A 266 18.45 -12.37 -10.29
N LEU A 267 17.38 -11.69 -10.70
CA LEU A 267 16.23 -12.32 -11.37
C LEU A 267 16.56 -12.90 -12.75
N GLU A 268 17.48 -12.27 -13.49
CA GLU A 268 17.97 -12.80 -14.78
C GLU A 268 18.62 -14.17 -14.59
N ARG A 269 19.48 -14.32 -13.60
CA ARG A 269 20.14 -15.62 -13.28
C ARG A 269 19.16 -16.72 -12.89
N GLU A 270 18.05 -16.36 -12.27
CA GLU A 270 17.00 -17.29 -11.82
C GLU A 270 15.90 -17.51 -12.89
N GLY A 271 16.03 -16.89 -14.06
CA GLY A 271 15.01 -16.96 -15.10
C GLY A 271 13.69 -16.27 -14.73
N LEU A 272 13.75 -15.31 -13.81
CA LEU A 272 12.59 -14.57 -13.29
C LEU A 272 12.53 -13.10 -13.77
N ARG A 273 13.29 -12.76 -14.81
CA ARG A 273 13.38 -11.38 -15.29
C ARG A 273 12.03 -10.78 -15.68
N CYS A 274 11.18 -11.55 -16.35
CA CYS A 274 9.83 -11.11 -16.74
C CYS A 274 8.98 -10.68 -15.54
N PHE A 275 9.17 -11.29 -14.35
CA PHE A 275 8.49 -10.93 -13.12
C PHE A 275 8.71 -9.46 -12.73
N TRP A 276 9.88 -8.92 -13.03
CA TRP A 276 10.22 -7.53 -12.75
C TRP A 276 9.84 -6.61 -13.91
N ASP A 277 10.23 -6.96 -15.13
CA ASP A 277 10.16 -6.06 -16.29
C ASP A 277 8.72 -5.79 -16.75
N GLU A 278 7.82 -6.76 -16.65
CA GLU A 278 6.44 -6.64 -17.11
C GLU A 278 5.49 -6.04 -16.07
N LEU A 279 5.91 -5.90 -14.80
CA LEU A 279 5.04 -5.36 -13.75
C LEU A 279 4.53 -3.96 -14.02
N PRO A 280 5.37 -2.99 -14.45
CA PRO A 280 4.89 -1.63 -14.75
C PRO A 280 3.83 -1.63 -15.86
N GLU A 281 4.01 -2.43 -16.90
CA GLU A 281 3.05 -2.56 -18.00
C GLU A 281 1.72 -3.14 -17.51
N ALA A 282 1.77 -4.22 -16.75
CA ALA A 282 0.59 -4.85 -16.17
C ALA A 282 -0.17 -3.89 -15.23
N ALA A 283 0.54 -3.18 -14.36
CA ALA A 283 -0.05 -2.23 -13.44
C ALA A 283 -0.69 -1.05 -14.17
N LEU A 284 -0.03 -0.53 -15.21
CA LEU A 284 -0.56 0.54 -16.06
C LEU A 284 -1.77 0.09 -16.88
N ALA A 285 -1.79 -1.14 -17.40
CA ALA A 285 -2.94 -1.69 -18.12
C ALA A 285 -4.17 -1.75 -17.21
N VAL A 286 -4.02 -2.29 -16.00
CA VAL A 286 -5.11 -2.34 -15.01
C VAL A 286 -5.54 -0.94 -14.58
N TRP A 287 -4.59 -0.01 -14.36
CA TRP A 287 -4.88 1.37 -13.99
C TRP A 287 -5.69 2.09 -15.08
N ARG A 288 -5.27 1.99 -16.36
CA ARG A 288 -5.96 2.60 -17.51
C ARG A 288 -7.38 2.04 -17.64
N TRP A 289 -7.52 0.74 -17.49
CA TRP A 289 -8.82 0.06 -17.55
C TRP A 289 -9.79 0.56 -16.47
N PHE A 290 -9.34 0.75 -15.21
CA PHE A 290 -10.16 1.36 -14.16
C PHE A 290 -10.45 2.83 -14.42
N ALA A 291 -9.45 3.60 -14.84
CA ALA A 291 -9.59 5.02 -15.13
C ALA A 291 -10.63 5.29 -16.22
N SER A 292 -10.61 4.53 -17.32
CA SER A 292 -11.57 4.67 -18.42
C SER A 292 -13.00 4.32 -17.98
N ARG A 293 -13.17 3.26 -17.19
CA ARG A 293 -14.49 2.87 -16.66
C ARG A 293 -15.08 3.89 -15.70
N LEU A 294 -14.28 4.42 -14.79
CA LEU A 294 -14.73 5.42 -13.82
C LEU A 294 -14.98 6.78 -14.47
N ALA A 295 -14.23 7.14 -15.50
CA ALA A 295 -14.43 8.38 -16.24
C ALA A 295 -15.54 8.28 -17.30
N GLY A 296 -16.05 7.08 -17.60
CA GLY A 296 -17.00 6.85 -18.70
C GLY A 296 -16.45 7.23 -20.07
N ARG A 297 -15.12 7.10 -20.27
CA ARG A 297 -14.40 7.48 -21.49
C ARG A 297 -13.68 6.28 -22.09
N SER A 298 -13.49 6.32 -23.41
CA SER A 298 -12.61 5.36 -24.11
C SER A 298 -11.16 5.57 -23.68
N GLU A 299 -10.35 4.50 -23.67
CA GLU A 299 -8.93 4.52 -23.29
C GLU A 299 -8.06 5.47 -24.12
N SER A 300 -8.52 5.87 -25.32
CA SER A 300 -7.79 6.75 -26.25
C SER A 300 -7.74 8.22 -25.83
N CYS A 301 -8.51 8.68 -24.84
CA CYS A 301 -8.56 10.08 -24.39
C CYS A 301 -7.66 10.33 -23.19
N GLN A 302 -6.33 10.21 -23.33
CA GLN A 302 -5.37 10.32 -22.22
C GLN A 302 -4.75 11.72 -22.02
N GLU A 303 -5.20 12.74 -22.73
CA GLU A 303 -4.60 14.08 -22.61
C GLU A 303 -4.90 14.77 -21.28
N ASP A 304 -6.07 14.51 -20.71
CA ASP A 304 -6.48 15.07 -19.42
C ASP A 304 -6.59 14.00 -18.34
N PRO A 305 -6.30 14.34 -17.06
CA PRO A 305 -6.52 13.43 -15.93
C PRO A 305 -7.97 12.94 -15.88
N PRO A 306 -8.22 11.66 -15.58
CA PRO A 306 -9.58 11.14 -15.53
C PRO A 306 -10.39 11.77 -14.40
N HIS A 307 -11.62 12.17 -14.71
CA HIS A 307 -12.56 12.74 -13.74
C HIS A 307 -13.24 11.64 -12.91
N VAL A 308 -12.46 10.94 -12.11
CA VAL A 308 -12.91 9.80 -11.29
C VAL A 308 -13.79 10.23 -10.12
N TYR A 309 -13.64 11.47 -9.64
CA TYR A 309 -14.34 11.95 -8.43
C TYR A 309 -15.34 13.08 -8.72
N PRO A 310 -16.51 13.08 -8.04
CA PRO A 310 -17.51 14.14 -8.20
C PRO A 310 -16.99 15.50 -7.66
N VAL A 311 -17.65 16.59 -8.07
CA VAL A 311 -17.24 17.98 -7.74
C VAL A 311 -17.05 18.20 -6.23
N TRP A 312 -17.96 17.70 -5.40
CA TRP A 312 -17.87 17.86 -3.95
C TRP A 312 -16.63 17.16 -3.35
N ALA A 313 -16.23 15.99 -3.90
CA ALA A 313 -15.02 15.30 -3.48
C ALA A 313 -13.75 16.05 -3.92
N ARG A 314 -13.79 16.73 -5.09
CA ARG A 314 -12.71 17.63 -5.52
C ARG A 314 -12.55 18.80 -4.58
N LEU A 315 -13.65 19.50 -4.24
CA LEU A 315 -13.65 20.62 -3.28
C LEU A 315 -13.04 20.19 -1.94
N ARG A 316 -13.52 19.08 -1.39
CA ARG A 316 -13.02 18.54 -0.12
C ARG A 316 -11.54 18.18 -0.19
N GLY A 317 -11.10 17.56 -1.30
CA GLY A 317 -9.68 17.20 -1.50
C GLY A 317 -8.77 18.42 -1.54
N TRP A 318 -9.15 19.47 -2.28
CA TRP A 318 -8.38 20.71 -2.35
C TRP A 318 -8.38 21.47 -1.02
N SER A 319 -9.52 21.55 -0.33
CA SER A 319 -9.61 22.17 1.00
C SER A 319 -8.67 21.47 2.00
N ARG A 320 -8.64 20.13 2.01
CA ARG A 320 -7.71 19.37 2.87
C ARG A 320 -6.27 19.64 2.53
N LEU A 321 -5.91 19.59 1.24
CA LEU A 321 -4.53 19.85 0.83
C LEU A 321 -4.06 21.23 1.26
N LEU A 322 -4.92 22.27 1.11
CA LEU A 322 -4.61 23.63 1.52
C LEU A 322 -4.52 23.82 3.03
N LEU A 323 -5.37 23.13 3.81
CA LEU A 323 -5.35 23.20 5.27
C LEU A 323 -4.12 22.53 5.89
N HIS A 324 -3.64 21.46 5.26
CA HIS A 324 -2.51 20.66 5.74
C HIS A 324 -1.25 20.83 4.90
N ALA A 325 -1.11 21.94 4.21
CA ALA A 325 -0.04 22.19 3.23
C ALA A 325 1.32 22.53 3.84
N ASP A 326 1.52 22.37 5.13
CA ASP A 326 2.83 22.60 5.74
C ASP A 326 3.84 21.51 5.34
N PRO A 327 5.04 21.82 4.84
CA PRO A 327 5.66 23.15 4.65
C PRO A 327 5.39 23.85 3.30
N ILE A 328 4.38 23.43 2.54
CA ILE A 328 4.08 23.97 1.21
C ILE A 328 3.50 25.39 1.33
N PRO A 329 4.04 26.42 0.62
CA PRO A 329 3.49 27.76 0.65
C PRO A 329 2.03 27.83 0.25
N ARG A 330 1.14 28.26 1.16
CA ARG A 330 -0.34 28.18 0.95
C ARG A 330 -0.85 29.06 -0.18
N LEU A 331 -0.36 30.29 -0.34
CA LEU A 331 -0.81 31.22 -1.36
C LEU A 331 -0.51 30.74 -2.79
N PRO A 332 0.73 30.37 -3.14
CA PRO A 332 1.01 29.78 -4.46
C PRO A 332 0.24 28.49 -4.70
N LEU A 333 0.05 27.66 -3.68
CA LEU A 333 -0.72 26.42 -3.79
C LEU A 333 -2.22 26.73 -4.03
N ALA A 334 -2.79 27.75 -3.40
CA ALA A 334 -4.18 28.16 -3.62
C ALA A 334 -4.41 28.64 -5.07
N ALA A 335 -3.51 29.48 -5.59
CA ALA A 335 -3.55 29.90 -6.99
C ALA A 335 -3.44 28.71 -7.95
N ARG A 336 -2.60 27.73 -7.61
CA ARG A 336 -2.45 26.49 -8.35
C ARG A 336 -3.71 25.62 -8.28
N ALA A 337 -4.33 25.53 -7.10
CA ALA A 337 -5.58 24.80 -6.87
C ALA A 337 -6.71 25.31 -7.78
N VAL A 338 -6.87 26.64 -7.90
CA VAL A 338 -7.89 27.24 -8.80
C VAL A 338 -7.68 26.79 -10.24
N ARG A 339 -6.42 26.75 -10.72
CA ARG A 339 -6.10 26.33 -12.10
C ARG A 339 -6.32 24.84 -12.33
N LEU A 340 -6.03 24.01 -11.33
CA LEU A 340 -6.08 22.55 -11.44
C LEU A 340 -7.46 21.97 -11.10
N PHE A 341 -8.31 22.73 -10.38
CA PHE A 341 -9.63 22.28 -9.96
C PHE A 341 -10.52 21.75 -11.12
N PRO A 342 -10.54 22.37 -12.31
CA PRO A 342 -11.29 21.84 -13.45
C PRO A 342 -10.81 20.46 -13.91
N HIS A 343 -9.53 20.16 -13.73
CA HIS A 343 -8.91 18.92 -14.19
C HIS A 343 -9.02 17.76 -13.20
N GLY A 344 -9.32 18.00 -11.92
CA GLY A 344 -9.53 16.92 -10.96
C GLY A 344 -9.33 17.31 -9.50
N SER A 345 -9.44 16.30 -8.64
CA SER A 345 -9.03 16.38 -7.24
C SER A 345 -7.50 16.27 -7.11
N PRO A 346 -6.88 16.75 -6.02
CA PRO A 346 -5.45 16.53 -5.80
C PRO A 346 -5.08 15.04 -5.91
N ARG A 347 -5.95 14.15 -5.40
CA ARG A 347 -5.75 12.71 -5.44
C ARG A 347 -5.73 12.17 -6.87
N SER A 348 -6.74 12.52 -7.69
CA SER A 348 -6.77 12.05 -9.09
C SER A 348 -5.59 12.58 -9.90
N LEU A 349 -5.17 13.81 -9.65
CA LEU A 349 -4.01 14.41 -10.31
C LEU A 349 -2.70 13.71 -9.92
N VAL A 350 -2.47 13.48 -8.62
CA VAL A 350 -1.28 12.76 -8.14
C VAL A 350 -1.26 11.32 -8.66
N TYR A 351 -2.40 10.63 -8.69
CA TYR A 351 -2.50 9.28 -9.23
C TYR A 351 -2.21 9.23 -10.73
N SER A 352 -2.71 10.20 -11.50
CA SER A 352 -2.43 10.29 -12.94
C SER A 352 -0.97 10.64 -13.21
N CYS A 353 -0.38 11.56 -12.42
CA CYS A 353 1.04 11.86 -12.49
C CYS A 353 1.89 10.63 -12.15
N GLY A 354 1.52 9.94 -11.06
CA GLY A 354 2.18 8.69 -10.64
C GLY A 354 2.14 7.61 -11.71
N ALA A 355 0.98 7.40 -12.33
CA ALA A 355 0.85 6.45 -13.44
C ALA A 355 1.73 6.80 -14.65
N ARG A 356 1.80 8.08 -15.02
CA ARG A 356 2.69 8.52 -16.13
C ARG A 356 4.17 8.35 -15.78
N LEU A 357 4.58 8.67 -14.55
CA LEU A 357 5.96 8.52 -14.10
C LEU A 357 6.37 7.05 -13.92
N ALA A 358 5.42 6.17 -13.63
CA ALA A 358 5.64 4.73 -13.52
C ALA A 358 5.86 4.05 -14.88
N ASP A 359 5.48 4.68 -16.01
CA ASP A 359 5.80 4.20 -17.35
C ASP A 359 7.32 4.08 -17.49
N PRO A 360 7.87 2.90 -17.85
CA PRO A 360 9.32 2.71 -18.02
C PRO A 360 9.96 3.70 -19.00
N HIS A 361 9.19 4.19 -19.95
CA HIS A 361 9.64 5.11 -21.01
C HIS A 361 9.35 6.60 -20.70
N ALA A 362 8.77 6.92 -19.54
CA ALA A 362 8.38 8.30 -19.21
C ALA A 362 9.56 9.27 -19.19
N GLY A 363 10.70 8.82 -18.64
CA GLY A 363 11.91 9.67 -18.54
C GLY A 363 12.52 10.08 -19.89
N ALA A 364 12.24 9.32 -20.96
CA ALA A 364 12.71 9.61 -22.31
C ALA A 364 11.73 10.49 -23.12
N LYS A 365 10.54 10.80 -22.57
CA LYS A 365 9.48 11.55 -23.26
C LYS A 365 9.30 12.93 -22.61
N GLU A 366 9.87 13.98 -23.21
CA GLU A 366 9.71 15.37 -22.73
C GLU A 366 8.25 15.77 -22.55
N ASP A 367 7.35 15.36 -23.44
CA ASP A 367 5.91 15.63 -23.34
C ASP A 367 5.29 15.02 -22.08
N SER A 368 5.74 13.82 -21.67
CA SER A 368 5.26 13.19 -20.42
C SER A 368 5.70 13.98 -19.19
N LEU A 369 6.94 14.43 -19.15
CA LEU A 369 7.46 15.22 -18.01
C LEU A 369 6.81 16.61 -17.96
N ALA A 370 6.64 17.27 -19.11
CA ALA A 370 5.92 18.54 -19.21
C ALA A 370 4.46 18.41 -18.74
N TRP A 371 3.79 17.32 -19.11
CA TRP A 371 2.44 17.03 -18.65
C TRP A 371 2.39 16.84 -17.13
N VAL A 372 3.29 16.02 -16.57
CA VAL A 372 3.36 15.81 -15.11
C VAL A 372 3.63 17.12 -14.37
N SER A 373 4.60 17.94 -14.83
CA SER A 373 4.88 19.24 -14.26
C SER A 373 3.66 20.17 -14.31
N ARG A 374 2.86 20.08 -15.38
CA ARG A 374 1.61 20.84 -15.51
C ARG A 374 0.54 20.43 -14.50
N PHE A 375 0.37 19.15 -14.22
CA PHE A 375 -0.77 18.63 -13.43
C PHE A 375 -0.43 18.25 -12.00
N LEU A 376 0.84 18.06 -11.66
CA LEU A 376 1.22 17.79 -10.28
C LEU A 376 0.89 19.00 -9.38
N PRO A 377 0.17 18.81 -8.25
CA PRO A 377 -0.28 19.91 -7.38
C PRO A 377 0.87 20.48 -6.54
N LEU A 378 1.86 21.04 -7.22
CA LEU A 378 2.98 21.80 -6.63
C LEU A 378 2.68 23.30 -6.66
N PRO A 379 3.19 24.09 -5.72
CA PRO A 379 3.01 25.56 -5.70
C PRO A 379 3.50 26.23 -6.98
N THR A 380 4.68 25.85 -7.44
CA THR A 380 5.32 26.33 -8.66
C THR A 380 5.69 25.16 -9.56
N PRO A 381 5.13 25.07 -10.77
CA PRO A 381 5.54 24.04 -11.72
C PRO A 381 6.96 24.31 -12.20
N ASN A 382 7.84 23.33 -12.03
CA ASN A 382 9.16 23.36 -12.63
C ASN A 382 9.09 22.70 -14.02
N ARG A 383 9.13 23.50 -15.09
CA ARG A 383 9.03 23.01 -16.48
C ARG A 383 10.29 22.27 -16.94
N HIS A 384 11.39 22.42 -16.23
CA HIS A 384 12.69 21.82 -16.53
C HIS A 384 13.04 20.71 -15.52
N ALA A 385 12.07 20.32 -14.68
CA ALA A 385 12.27 19.22 -13.73
C ALA A 385 12.51 17.91 -14.47
N ASP A 386 13.51 17.18 -14.06
CA ASP A 386 13.76 15.85 -14.55
C ASP A 386 12.77 14.80 -13.96
N TRP A 387 12.86 13.56 -14.45
CA TRP A 387 12.01 12.48 -14.00
C TRP A 387 12.11 12.25 -12.48
N ARG A 388 13.34 12.32 -11.93
CA ARG A 388 13.59 12.04 -10.51
C ARG A 388 12.96 13.10 -9.61
N GLU A 389 13.14 14.37 -9.93
CA GLU A 389 12.54 15.49 -9.20
C GLU A 389 11.01 15.41 -9.17
N LEU A 390 10.38 15.09 -10.30
CA LEU A 390 8.93 14.93 -10.41
C LEU A 390 8.43 13.69 -9.66
N ALA A 391 9.16 12.59 -9.71
CA ALA A 391 8.82 11.37 -8.99
C ALA A 391 8.93 11.57 -7.47
N GLU A 392 9.99 12.20 -6.98
CA GLU A 392 10.18 12.56 -5.56
C GLU A 392 9.06 13.48 -5.08
N ALA A 393 8.68 14.48 -5.85
CA ALA A 393 7.59 15.38 -5.53
C ALA A 393 6.23 14.64 -5.49
N CYS A 394 5.96 13.78 -6.46
CA CYS A 394 4.74 12.97 -6.52
C CYS A 394 4.61 12.05 -5.30
N VAL A 395 5.66 11.30 -4.98
CA VAL A 395 5.72 10.40 -3.83
C VAL A 395 5.59 11.19 -2.52
N SER A 396 6.24 12.34 -2.40
CA SER A 396 6.15 13.20 -1.21
C SER A 396 4.73 13.68 -0.94
N ILE A 397 4.02 14.19 -1.96
CA ILE A 397 2.62 14.63 -1.83
C ILE A 397 1.74 13.44 -1.44
N TRP A 398 1.92 12.29 -2.08
CA TRP A 398 1.16 11.09 -1.79
C TRP A 398 1.37 10.61 -0.35
N ARG A 399 2.61 10.47 0.10
CA ARG A 399 2.94 10.05 1.48
C ARG A 399 2.29 10.94 2.53
N ARG A 400 2.39 12.26 2.38
CA ARG A 400 1.93 13.23 3.38
C ARG A 400 0.41 13.42 3.41
N HIS A 401 -0.24 13.39 2.25
CA HIS A 401 -1.61 13.88 2.16
C HIS A 401 -2.63 12.84 1.67
N LEU A 402 -2.19 11.75 1.04
CA LEU A 402 -3.11 10.84 0.36
C LEU A 402 -3.05 9.39 0.85
N ARG A 403 -1.89 8.91 1.30
CA ARG A 403 -1.67 7.49 1.65
C ARG A 403 -2.67 6.96 2.68
N HIS A 404 -2.91 7.70 3.75
CA HIS A 404 -3.76 7.29 4.87
C HIS A 404 -5.13 7.96 4.91
N SER A 405 -5.49 8.76 3.91
CA SER A 405 -6.77 9.46 3.89
C SER A 405 -7.88 8.53 3.41
N HIS A 406 -8.55 7.84 4.31
CA HIS A 406 -9.75 7.04 4.07
C HIS A 406 -11.03 7.89 4.07
N ALA A 407 -11.04 9.04 3.39
CA ALA A 407 -12.25 9.86 3.36
C ALA A 407 -12.44 10.52 2.00
#